data_0573f94197da3353a98ce182f3effa93
#
_entry.id   0573f94197da3353a98ce182f3effa93
#
_cell.length_a   1.000
_cell.length_b   1.000
_cell.length_c   1.000
_cell.angle_alpha   90.00
_cell.angle_beta   90.00
_cell.angle_gamma   90.00
#
_symmetry.space_group_name_H-M   'P 1'
#
loop_
_entity.id
_entity.type
_entity.pdbx_description
1 polymer ?
#
loop_
_entity_poly.entity_id
_entity_poly.type
_entity_poly.pdbx_seq_one_letter_code
_entity_poly.pdbx_strand_id
1 'polypeptide(L)'
;MYRTGIMTPCRTRHRLVGDFKPEEIVPHEHAYIVEWICTVSELDGNGFGVDIDLLTAKLDKVMQGIDGVLLNDLPFFRDRQSSIENTALFIAESLFHELASEGYPMSNMREWEVRVWESDTAWASFVKTEFH
;
A
#
# COMPACT_ATOMS: atom_id res chain seq x y z
N MET A 1 -13.55 15.63 -9.65
CA MET A 1 -12.66 14.71 -8.96
C MET A 1 -11.26 14.80 -9.53
N TYR A 2 -10.26 14.79 -8.65
CA TYR A 2 -8.85 14.87 -9.04
C TYR A 2 -8.11 13.67 -8.46
N ARG A 3 -7.16 13.13 -9.20
CA ARG A 3 -6.32 12.03 -8.74
C ARG A 3 -4.87 12.42 -8.74
N THR A 4 -4.16 12.02 -7.69
CA THR A 4 -2.73 12.19 -7.55
C THR A 4 -2.13 10.86 -7.14
N GLY A 5 -1.10 10.41 -7.85
CA GLY A 5 -0.46 9.14 -7.58
C GLY A 5 1.03 9.28 -7.30
N ILE A 6 1.54 8.44 -6.42
CA ILE A 6 2.96 8.30 -6.11
C ILE A 6 3.34 6.84 -6.14
N MET A 7 4.61 6.54 -6.38
CA MET A 7 5.13 5.18 -6.45
C MET A 7 6.44 5.06 -5.69
N THR A 8 6.70 3.86 -5.15
CA THR A 8 7.99 3.53 -4.56
C THR A 8 8.28 2.05 -4.74
N PRO A 9 9.55 1.67 -4.94
CA PRO A 9 9.93 0.25 -4.95
C PRO A 9 9.94 -0.30 -3.54
N CYS A 10 9.69 -1.61 -3.42
CA CYS A 10 9.76 -2.32 -2.16
C CYS A 10 10.18 -3.77 -2.41
N ARG A 11 11.14 -4.26 -1.63
CA ARG A 11 11.54 -5.66 -1.66
C ARG A 11 11.02 -6.34 -0.41
N THR A 12 10.17 -7.34 -0.60
CA THR A 12 9.64 -8.14 0.50
C THR A 12 9.95 -9.60 0.27
N ARG A 13 9.77 -10.38 1.34
CA ARG A 13 9.83 -11.83 1.26
C ARG A 13 8.49 -12.38 1.70
N HIS A 14 8.05 -13.46 1.08
CA HIS A 14 6.84 -14.15 1.51
C HIS A 14 6.90 -15.63 1.11
N ARG A 15 5.98 -16.40 1.65
CA ARG A 15 5.66 -17.75 1.20
C ARG A 15 4.15 -17.91 1.13
N LEU A 16 3.68 -18.67 0.16
CA LEU A 16 2.28 -19.03 0.12
C LEU A 16 2.02 -20.21 1.05
N VAL A 17 0.88 -20.19 1.72
CA VAL A 17 0.46 -21.24 2.64
C VAL A 17 -0.65 -22.02 2.00
N GLY A 18 -0.45 -23.34 1.82
CA GLY A 18 -1.42 -24.21 1.20
C GLY A 18 -0.81 -25.10 0.11
N ASP A 19 -1.67 -25.59 -0.80
CA ASP A 19 -1.27 -26.47 -1.88
C ASP A 19 -0.86 -25.66 -3.10
N PHE A 20 0.40 -25.27 -3.11
CA PHE A 20 1.03 -24.49 -4.17
C PHE A 20 2.32 -25.16 -4.64
N LYS A 21 2.96 -24.62 -5.66
CA LYS A 21 4.23 -25.13 -6.18
C LYS A 21 5.31 -25.09 -5.10
N PRO A 22 6.27 -26.02 -5.12
CA PRO A 22 7.35 -26.06 -4.11
C PRO A 22 8.10 -24.73 -3.95
N GLU A 23 8.36 -24.02 -5.04
CA GLU A 23 9.06 -22.73 -5.02
C GLU A 23 8.23 -21.60 -4.40
N GLU A 24 6.91 -21.76 -4.32
CA GLU A 24 5.99 -20.75 -3.76
C GLU A 24 5.77 -20.93 -2.26
N ILE A 25 5.91 -22.14 -1.74
CA ILE A 25 5.67 -22.42 -0.31
C ILE A 25 6.90 -22.23 0.57
N VAL A 26 8.06 -22.01 -0.03
CA VAL A 26 9.28 -21.60 0.70
C VAL A 26 9.41 -20.09 0.65
N PRO A 27 10.01 -19.45 1.66
CA PRO A 27 10.25 -18.01 1.61
C PRO A 27 11.05 -17.61 0.38
N HIS A 28 10.56 -16.62 -0.35
CA HIS A 28 11.21 -16.10 -1.54
C HIS A 28 11.02 -14.59 -1.62
N GLU A 29 11.91 -13.91 -2.34
CA GLU A 29 11.91 -12.47 -2.46
C GLU A 29 11.12 -12.01 -3.69
N HIS A 30 10.39 -10.89 -3.52
CA HIS A 30 9.78 -10.16 -4.61
C HIS A 30 10.23 -8.70 -4.59
N ALA A 31 10.49 -8.17 -5.78
CA ALA A 31 10.70 -6.73 -5.98
C ALA A 31 9.37 -6.15 -6.47
N TYR A 32 8.66 -5.48 -5.57
CA TYR A 32 7.39 -4.83 -5.89
C TYR A 32 7.59 -3.36 -6.22
N ILE A 33 6.66 -2.82 -7.02
CA ILE A 33 6.41 -1.38 -7.09
C ILE A 33 5.07 -1.16 -6.41
N VAL A 34 5.04 -0.27 -5.43
CA VAL A 34 3.80 0.11 -4.74
C VAL A 34 3.38 1.48 -5.23
N GLU A 35 2.14 1.58 -5.69
CA GLU A 35 1.55 2.81 -6.20
C GLU A 35 0.37 3.19 -5.31
N TRP A 36 0.35 4.45 -4.88
CA TRP A 36 -0.73 4.98 -4.05
C TRP A 36 -1.39 6.14 -4.77
N ILE A 37 -2.67 5.99 -5.11
CA ILE A 37 -3.46 6.96 -5.85
C ILE A 37 -4.55 7.51 -4.93
N CYS A 38 -4.54 8.83 -4.72
CA CYS A 38 -5.54 9.53 -3.92
C CYS A 38 -6.51 10.26 -4.83
N THR A 39 -7.81 10.08 -4.61
CA THR A 39 -8.86 10.82 -5.31
C THR A 39 -9.48 11.81 -4.32
N VAL A 40 -9.53 13.08 -4.69
CA VAL A 40 -10.11 14.16 -3.90
C VAL A 40 -11.20 14.87 -4.70
N SER A 41 -12.18 15.45 -3.98
CA SER A 41 -13.28 16.16 -4.61
C SER A 41 -12.93 17.59 -4.99
N GLU A 42 -12.03 18.23 -4.25
CA GLU A 42 -11.70 19.65 -4.41
C GLU A 42 -10.21 19.87 -4.26
N LEU A 43 -9.71 20.95 -4.85
CA LEU A 43 -8.34 21.42 -4.68
C LEU A 43 -8.30 22.48 -3.57
N ASP A 44 -7.14 22.66 -2.95
CA ASP A 44 -6.92 23.74 -1.98
C ASP A 44 -6.72 25.09 -2.69
N GLY A 45 -6.47 26.14 -1.91
CA GLY A 45 -6.27 27.49 -2.44
C GLY A 45 -5.05 27.66 -3.35
N ASN A 46 -4.12 26.70 -3.33
CA ASN A 46 -2.93 26.68 -4.18
C ASN A 46 -3.09 25.77 -5.41
N GLY A 47 -4.25 25.12 -5.57
CA GLY A 47 -4.51 24.22 -6.67
C GLY A 47 -4.02 22.78 -6.43
N PHE A 48 -3.77 22.38 -5.19
CA PHE A 48 -3.32 21.03 -4.84
C PHE A 48 -4.44 20.22 -4.19
N GLY A 49 -4.53 18.94 -4.55
CA GLY A 49 -5.48 18.01 -3.94
C GLY A 49 -4.90 17.34 -2.70
N VAL A 50 -3.61 17.03 -2.74
CA VAL A 50 -2.86 16.39 -1.66
C VAL A 50 -1.47 16.98 -1.59
N ASP A 51 -0.84 16.83 -0.42
CA ASP A 51 0.57 17.18 -0.25
C ASP A 51 1.43 15.99 -0.68
N ILE A 52 1.96 16.04 -1.91
CA ILE A 52 2.75 14.94 -2.50
C ILE A 52 3.98 14.63 -1.64
N ASP A 53 4.66 15.64 -1.11
CA ASP A 53 5.88 15.44 -0.32
C ASP A 53 5.56 14.70 0.99
N LEU A 54 4.49 15.09 1.66
CA LEU A 54 4.04 14.41 2.87
C LEU A 54 3.64 12.97 2.58
N LEU A 55 2.84 12.74 1.53
CA LEU A 55 2.39 11.40 1.17
C LEU A 55 3.57 10.51 0.77
N THR A 56 4.54 11.05 0.05
CA THR A 56 5.75 10.32 -0.32
C THR A 56 6.53 9.88 0.92
N ALA A 57 6.70 10.78 1.89
CA ALA A 57 7.38 10.45 3.14
C ALA A 57 6.64 9.35 3.92
N LYS A 58 5.31 9.38 3.94
CA LYS A 58 4.51 8.37 4.63
C LYS A 58 4.58 7.01 3.92
N LEU A 59 4.50 7.01 2.60
CA LEU A 59 4.65 5.76 1.84
C LEU A 59 6.03 5.16 2.05
N ASP A 60 7.10 5.97 1.99
CA ASP A 60 8.46 5.50 2.22
C ASP A 60 8.61 4.92 3.64
N LYS A 61 8.01 5.55 4.64
CA LYS A 61 8.05 5.04 6.01
C LYS A 61 7.38 3.67 6.13
N VAL A 62 6.22 3.48 5.53
CA VAL A 62 5.52 2.20 5.53
C VAL A 62 6.35 1.15 4.79
N MET A 63 6.93 1.50 3.65
CA MET A 63 7.77 0.58 2.87
C MET A 63 9.03 0.18 3.62
N GLN A 64 9.67 1.09 4.34
CA GLN A 64 10.84 0.79 5.18
C GLN A 64 10.49 -0.25 6.26
N GLY A 65 9.28 -0.23 6.77
CA GLY A 65 8.81 -1.19 7.78
C GLY A 65 8.67 -2.62 7.25
N ILE A 66 8.58 -2.81 5.95
CA ILE A 66 8.43 -4.15 5.34
C ILE A 66 9.55 -4.52 4.38
N ASP A 67 10.49 -3.62 4.12
CA ASP A 67 11.61 -3.89 3.21
C ASP A 67 12.48 -5.01 3.77
N GLY A 68 12.67 -6.06 2.97
CA GLY A 68 13.43 -7.25 3.36
C GLY A 68 12.73 -8.14 4.40
N VAL A 69 11.55 -7.80 4.85
CA VAL A 69 10.81 -8.55 5.88
C VAL A 69 10.06 -9.72 5.26
N LEU A 70 10.03 -10.86 5.95
CA LEU A 70 9.13 -11.96 5.61
C LEU A 70 7.71 -11.56 6.05
N LEU A 71 6.84 -11.26 5.10
CA LEU A 71 5.48 -10.78 5.38
C LEU A 71 4.70 -11.74 6.28
N ASN A 72 4.91 -13.04 6.11
CA ASN A 72 4.27 -14.07 6.92
C ASN A 72 4.55 -13.93 8.43
N ASP A 73 5.64 -13.27 8.81
CA ASP A 73 6.00 -13.04 10.21
C ASP A 73 5.24 -11.86 10.84
N LEU A 74 4.60 -11.02 10.02
CA LEU A 74 3.83 -9.89 10.53
C LEU A 74 2.48 -10.37 11.07
N PRO A 75 2.00 -9.81 12.20
CA PRO A 75 0.71 -10.20 12.78
C PRO A 75 -0.47 -10.10 11.80
N PHE A 76 -0.46 -9.11 10.91
CA PHE A 76 -1.50 -8.92 9.91
C PHE A 76 -1.68 -10.16 9.01
N PHE A 77 -0.58 -10.86 8.69
CA PHE A 77 -0.61 -12.02 7.80
C PHE A 77 -0.74 -13.36 8.55
N ARG A 78 -0.98 -13.33 9.86
CA ARG A 78 -1.11 -14.57 10.64
C ARG A 78 -2.25 -15.44 10.14
N ASP A 79 -3.40 -14.82 9.83
CA ASP A 79 -4.61 -15.50 9.37
C ASP A 79 -4.98 -15.10 7.94
N ARG A 80 -4.05 -14.50 7.19
CA ARG A 80 -4.25 -14.06 5.83
C ARG A 80 -3.10 -14.54 4.95
N GLN A 81 -3.44 -14.90 3.70
CA GLN A 81 -2.40 -15.19 2.71
C GLN A 81 -1.59 -13.93 2.41
N SER A 82 -0.29 -14.09 2.22
CA SER A 82 0.60 -12.98 1.83
C SER A 82 0.56 -12.72 0.32
N SER A 83 -0.64 -12.69 -0.24
CA SER A 83 -0.90 -12.34 -1.64
C SER A 83 -0.66 -10.86 -1.89
N ILE A 84 -0.53 -10.44 -3.16
CA ILE A 84 -0.41 -9.01 -3.48
C ILE A 84 -1.68 -8.25 -3.14
N GLU A 85 -2.86 -8.88 -3.17
CA GLU A 85 -4.12 -8.29 -2.74
C GLU A 85 -4.09 -7.94 -1.25
N ASN A 86 -3.71 -8.88 -0.41
CA ASN A 86 -3.60 -8.66 1.03
C ASN A 86 -2.43 -7.74 1.40
N THR A 87 -1.37 -7.74 0.63
CA THR A 87 -0.27 -6.79 0.79
C THR A 87 -0.76 -5.36 0.50
N ALA A 88 -1.56 -5.17 -0.53
CA ALA A 88 -2.16 -3.87 -0.84
C ALA A 88 -3.07 -3.39 0.30
N LEU A 89 -3.90 -4.28 0.85
CA LEU A 89 -4.74 -3.98 2.01
C LEU A 89 -3.91 -3.57 3.22
N PHE A 90 -2.87 -4.33 3.53
CA PHE A 90 -1.96 -4.02 4.64
C PHE A 90 -1.36 -2.62 4.50
N ILE A 91 -0.87 -2.29 3.30
CA ILE A 91 -0.26 -0.99 3.04
C ILE A 91 -1.29 0.13 3.19
N ALA A 92 -2.49 -0.04 2.63
CA ALA A 92 -3.55 0.96 2.74
C ALA A 92 -3.95 1.23 4.19
N GLU A 93 -4.11 0.19 5.00
CA GLU A 93 -4.43 0.34 6.42
C GLU A 93 -3.29 0.99 7.21
N SER A 94 -2.05 0.64 6.90
CA SER A 94 -0.87 1.24 7.54
C SER A 94 -0.76 2.73 7.21
N LEU A 95 -1.00 3.12 5.96
CA LEU A 95 -1.01 4.51 5.54
C LEU A 95 -2.13 5.29 6.22
N PHE A 96 -3.32 4.70 6.31
CA PHE A 96 -4.44 5.35 6.99
C PHE A 96 -4.11 5.61 8.46
N HIS A 97 -3.56 4.61 9.14
CA HIS A 97 -3.15 4.76 10.54
C HIS A 97 -2.12 5.89 10.71
N GLU A 98 -1.11 5.95 9.84
CA GLU A 98 -0.08 6.98 9.88
C GLU A 98 -0.67 8.39 9.71
N LEU A 99 -1.55 8.59 8.74
CA LEU A 99 -2.15 9.90 8.48
C LEU A 99 -3.16 10.27 9.57
N ALA A 100 -3.99 9.34 9.99
CA ALA A 100 -5.02 9.58 11.02
C ALA A 100 -4.38 9.92 12.37
N SER A 101 -3.29 9.24 12.75
CA SER A 101 -2.60 9.49 14.01
C SER A 101 -1.95 10.88 14.06
N GLU A 102 -1.65 11.49 12.93
CA GLU A 102 -1.12 12.84 12.83
C GLU A 102 -2.20 13.90 12.58
N GLY A 103 -3.46 13.49 12.51
CA GLY A 103 -4.56 14.43 12.30
C GLY A 103 -4.64 14.98 10.87
N TYR A 104 -4.10 14.25 9.87
CA TYR A 104 -4.20 14.69 8.48
C TYR A 104 -5.66 14.82 8.06
N PRO A 105 -6.06 15.96 7.44
CA PRO A 105 -7.48 16.17 7.07
C PRO A 105 -7.90 15.19 5.97
N MET A 106 -8.96 14.43 6.23
CA MET A 106 -9.48 13.41 5.34
C MET A 106 -10.83 13.79 4.69
N SER A 107 -11.41 14.94 5.05
CA SER A 107 -12.77 15.31 4.62
C SER A 107 -12.91 15.44 3.11
N ASN A 108 -11.83 15.75 2.41
CA ASN A 108 -11.80 15.89 0.94
C ASN A 108 -11.45 14.58 0.22
N MET A 109 -10.98 13.58 0.96
CA MET A 109 -10.65 12.27 0.40
C MET A 109 -11.92 11.52 0.00
N ARG A 110 -11.92 10.96 -1.20
CA ARG A 110 -13.02 10.15 -1.71
C ARG A 110 -12.62 8.71 -1.93
N GLU A 111 -11.37 8.50 -2.34
CA GLU A 111 -10.90 7.16 -2.63
C GLU A 111 -9.38 7.11 -2.54
N TRP A 112 -8.86 6.02 -2.01
CA TRP A 112 -7.48 5.61 -2.20
C TRP A 112 -7.47 4.31 -2.97
N GLU A 113 -6.53 4.18 -3.89
CA GLU A 113 -6.17 2.91 -4.48
C GLU A 113 -4.70 2.65 -4.19
N VAL A 114 -4.41 1.49 -3.58
CA VAL A 114 -3.04 1.04 -3.38
C VAL A 114 -2.83 -0.16 -4.28
N ARG A 115 -1.96 -0.02 -5.27
CA ARG A 115 -1.59 -1.08 -6.21
C ARG A 115 -0.25 -1.65 -5.83
N VAL A 116 -0.17 -2.97 -5.85
CA VAL A 116 1.10 -3.68 -5.71
C VAL A 116 1.40 -4.35 -7.04
N TRP A 117 2.42 -3.84 -7.73
CA TRP A 117 2.87 -4.37 -9.01
C TRP A 117 3.87 -5.49 -8.76
N GLU A 118 3.52 -6.69 -9.19
CA GLU A 118 4.38 -7.86 -9.11
C GLU A 118 5.39 -7.90 -10.25
N SER A 119 5.00 -7.33 -11.39
CA SER A 119 5.80 -7.22 -12.62
C SER A 119 5.32 -6.01 -13.41
N ASP A 120 5.94 -5.74 -14.56
CA ASP A 120 5.53 -4.65 -15.45
C ASP A 120 4.11 -4.84 -16.02
N THR A 121 3.56 -6.05 -15.93
CA THR A 121 2.30 -6.40 -16.58
C THR A 121 1.23 -6.93 -15.61
N ALA A 122 1.54 -7.07 -14.32
CA ALA A 122 0.61 -7.67 -13.37
C ALA A 122 0.61 -6.91 -12.05
N TRP A 123 -0.58 -6.58 -11.57
CA TRP A 123 -0.78 -5.89 -10.29
C TRP A 123 -2.10 -6.32 -9.68
N ALA A 124 -2.22 -6.12 -8.38
CA ALA A 124 -3.48 -6.16 -7.67
C ALA A 124 -3.60 -4.91 -6.82
N SER A 125 -4.81 -4.51 -6.48
CA SER A 125 -5.01 -3.31 -5.66
C SER A 125 -6.09 -3.52 -4.61
N PHE A 126 -6.02 -2.67 -3.58
CA PHE A 126 -7.08 -2.46 -2.62
C PHE A 126 -7.59 -1.04 -2.76
N VAL A 127 -8.91 -0.87 -2.78
CA VAL A 127 -9.56 0.44 -2.88
C VAL A 127 -10.25 0.75 -1.56
N LYS A 128 -9.89 1.90 -0.95
CA LYS A 128 -10.48 2.39 0.29
C LYS A 128 -11.37 3.58 -0.03
N THR A 129 -12.59 3.57 0.50
CA THR A 129 -13.58 4.64 0.28
C THR A 129 -14.10 5.27 1.57
N GLU A 130 -13.68 4.77 2.73
CA GLU A 130 -14.07 5.30 4.04
C GLU A 130 -12.85 5.83 4.79
N PHE A 131 -12.95 7.07 5.31
CA PHE A 131 -11.83 7.81 5.91
C PHE A 131 -12.17 8.40 7.28
N HIS A 132 -13.12 7.82 7.98
CA HIS A 132 -13.54 8.31 9.30
C HIS A 132 -13.76 7.17 10.30
#